data_192fa81f03a41810ae7c32ce9f3c5d07
#
_entry.id   192fa81f03a41810ae7c32ce9f3c5d07
#
_cell.length_a   1.000
_cell.length_b   1.000
_cell.length_c   1.000
_cell.angle_alpha   90.00
_cell.angle_beta   90.00
_cell.angle_gamma   90.00
#
_symmetry.space_group_name_H-M   'P 1'
#
loop_
_entity.id
_entity.type
_entity.pdbx_description
1 polymer ?
#
loop_
_entity_poly.entity_id
_entity_poly.type
_entity_poly.pdbx_seq_one_letter_code
_entity_poly.pdbx_strand_id
1 'polypeptide(L)'
;AIINEVVGANRSQLQGYTEVAGKAANVIVANPYGITCNGCGFINTPNVTLTTGKPQLDASGNLAALEVTKGDVTVEGKGLDGSRADAVSLIARATKINADIHASDLAITAG
;
A
#
# COMPACT_ATOMS: atom_id res chain seq x y z
N ALA A 1 8.64 2.13 10.47
CA ALA A 1 7.54 1.73 9.56
C ALA A 1 6.87 0.46 10.05
N ILE A 2 5.60 0.34 9.79
CA ILE A 2 4.83 -0.87 10.04
C ILE A 2 4.69 -1.59 8.71
N ILE A 3 5.21 -2.81 8.63
CA ILE A 3 5.16 -3.61 7.41
C ILE A 3 4.17 -4.76 7.63
N ASN A 4 3.10 -4.75 6.86
CA ASN A 4 2.14 -5.85 6.80
C ASN A 4 2.43 -6.66 5.55
N GLU A 5 3.18 -7.73 5.72
CA GLU A 5 3.55 -8.63 4.62
C GLU A 5 2.64 -9.86 4.62
N VAL A 6 1.92 -10.05 3.51
CA VAL A 6 1.06 -11.21 3.32
C VAL A 6 1.86 -12.31 2.60
N VAL A 7 1.95 -13.47 3.22
CA VAL A 7 2.69 -14.62 2.67
C VAL A 7 1.78 -15.74 2.14
N GLY A 8 0.49 -15.63 2.39
CA GLY A 8 -0.50 -16.58 1.86
C GLY A 8 -0.81 -16.29 0.38
N ALA A 9 -1.53 -17.21 -0.26
CA ALA A 9 -1.80 -17.15 -1.70
C ALA A 9 -3.07 -16.39 -2.07
N ASN A 10 -3.56 -15.50 -1.22
CA ASN A 10 -4.79 -14.75 -1.44
C ASN A 10 -4.53 -13.26 -1.56
N ARG A 11 -5.29 -12.63 -2.45
CA ARG A 11 -5.31 -11.19 -2.63
C ARG A 11 -5.81 -10.49 -1.37
N SER A 12 -5.24 -9.33 -1.04
CA SER A 12 -5.71 -8.48 0.06
C SER A 12 -6.87 -7.60 -0.40
N GLN A 13 -7.92 -7.55 0.42
CA GLN A 13 -9.07 -6.67 0.20
C GLN A 13 -9.06 -5.60 1.27
N LEU A 14 -8.77 -4.36 0.89
CA LEU A 14 -8.74 -3.22 1.81
C LEU A 14 -10.04 -2.45 1.69
N GLN A 15 -10.84 -2.49 2.75
CA GLN A 15 -12.09 -1.75 2.88
C GLN A 15 -12.11 -1.06 4.23
N GLY A 16 -12.48 0.22 4.23
CA GLY A 16 -12.48 1.03 5.46
C GLY A 16 -11.11 1.59 5.78
N TYR A 17 -10.97 2.15 6.98
CA TYR A 17 -9.78 2.87 7.37
C TYR A 17 -8.81 2.01 8.18
N THR A 18 -7.53 2.18 7.88
CA THR A 18 -6.43 1.65 8.68
C THR A 18 -5.86 2.78 9.51
N GLU A 19 -5.83 2.63 10.82
CA GLU A 19 -5.33 3.65 11.73
C GLU A 19 -4.15 3.12 12.53
N VAL A 20 -3.06 3.91 12.57
CA VAL A 20 -1.92 3.61 13.45
C VAL A 20 -2.25 4.12 14.84
N ALA A 21 -2.25 3.24 15.83
CA ALA A 21 -2.50 3.61 17.22
C ALA A 21 -1.26 4.29 17.82
N GLY A 22 -1.49 5.37 18.59
CA GLY A 22 -0.42 6.05 19.29
C GLY A 22 0.40 6.97 18.37
N LYS A 23 1.72 6.82 18.38
CA LYS A 23 2.61 7.65 17.59
C LYS A 23 2.50 7.32 16.11
N ALA A 24 2.45 8.35 15.27
CA ALA A 24 2.35 8.17 13.82
C ALA A 24 3.50 7.33 13.26
N ALA A 25 3.19 6.48 12.29
CA ALA A 25 4.18 5.63 11.64
C ALA A 25 3.79 5.40 10.18
N ASN A 26 4.78 5.21 9.32
CA ASN A 26 4.57 4.83 7.94
C ASN A 26 4.06 3.39 7.86
N VAL A 27 3.17 3.12 6.90
CA VAL A 27 2.57 1.81 6.72
C VAL A 27 2.89 1.30 5.32
N ILE A 28 3.33 0.05 5.25
CA ILE A 28 3.57 -0.67 3.99
C ILE A 28 2.70 -1.92 4.01
N VAL A 29 1.78 -2.04 3.05
CA VAL A 29 1.00 -3.26 2.83
C VAL A 29 1.58 -3.96 1.62
N ALA A 30 2.11 -5.15 1.81
CA ALA A 30 2.80 -5.90 0.78
C ALA A 30 2.14 -7.25 0.56
N ASN A 31 1.65 -7.49 -0.66
CA ASN A 31 1.05 -8.77 -1.02
C ASN A 31 1.33 -9.07 -2.49
N PRO A 32 2.21 -10.04 -2.79
CA PRO A 32 2.54 -10.36 -4.17
C PRO A 32 1.38 -10.94 -4.99
N TYR A 33 0.31 -11.38 -4.33
CA TYR A 33 -0.90 -11.87 -4.99
C TYR A 33 -1.89 -10.76 -5.34
N GLY A 34 -1.59 -9.52 -4.96
CA GLY A 34 -2.37 -8.35 -5.31
C GLY A 34 -3.07 -7.70 -4.14
N ILE A 35 -3.49 -6.46 -4.36
CA ILE A 35 -4.21 -5.65 -3.38
C ILE A 35 -5.37 -4.97 -4.09
N THR A 36 -6.56 -5.07 -3.52
CA THR A 36 -7.71 -4.29 -3.94
C THR A 36 -8.06 -3.28 -2.86
N CYS A 37 -8.14 -2.02 -3.25
CA CYS A 37 -8.62 -0.94 -2.39
C CYS A 37 -10.01 -0.53 -2.86
N ASN A 38 -11.01 -0.76 -2.03
CA ASN A 38 -12.39 -0.36 -2.28
C ASN A 38 -12.91 0.40 -1.08
N GLY A 39 -12.79 1.71 -1.12
CA GLY A 39 -13.09 2.55 0.03
C GLY A 39 -12.07 2.39 1.14
N CYS A 40 -10.81 2.24 0.81
CA CYS A 40 -9.75 2.16 1.82
C CYS A 40 -9.21 3.55 2.15
N GLY A 41 -8.79 3.75 3.39
CA GLY A 41 -8.18 4.98 3.84
C GLY A 41 -7.17 4.74 4.94
N PHE A 42 -6.42 5.79 5.29
CA PHE A 42 -5.32 5.67 6.23
C PHE A 42 -5.29 6.86 7.17
N ILE A 43 -5.12 6.59 8.46
CA ILE A 43 -5.15 7.60 9.52
C ILE A 43 -3.89 7.46 10.37
N ASN A 44 -3.27 8.58 10.71
CA ASN A 44 -2.06 8.65 11.55
C ASN A 44 -0.86 7.93 10.91
N THR A 45 -0.77 8.00 9.57
CA THR A 45 0.35 7.44 8.83
C THR A 45 0.79 8.42 7.75
N PRO A 46 1.97 9.05 7.89
CA PRO A 46 2.43 10.05 6.93
C PRO A 46 2.65 9.50 5.53
N ASN A 47 3.20 8.30 5.41
CA ASN A 47 3.45 7.67 4.13
C ASN A 47 2.83 6.28 4.09
N VAL A 48 2.04 6.04 3.05
CA VAL A 48 1.39 4.76 2.80
C VAL A 48 1.95 4.17 1.53
N THR A 49 2.35 2.90 1.58
CA THR A 49 2.78 2.15 0.39
C THR A 49 1.94 0.90 0.25
N LEU A 50 1.27 0.75 -0.89
CA LEU A 50 0.61 -0.48 -1.28
C LEU A 50 1.43 -1.12 -2.38
N THR A 51 1.92 -2.34 -2.14
CA THR A 51 2.86 -2.96 -3.06
C THR A 51 2.61 -4.45 -3.25
N THR A 52 2.87 -4.93 -4.46
CA THR A 52 2.98 -6.37 -4.72
C THR A 52 4.42 -6.85 -4.60
N GLY A 53 5.34 -5.97 -4.21
CA GLY A 53 6.72 -6.33 -3.96
C GLY A 53 6.90 -7.11 -2.67
N LYS A 54 7.93 -7.95 -2.66
CA LYS A 54 8.35 -8.63 -1.44
C LYS A 54 9.35 -7.74 -0.71
N PRO A 55 9.10 -7.36 0.56
CA PRO A 55 10.04 -6.52 1.28
C PRO A 55 11.38 -7.22 1.52
N GLN A 56 12.45 -6.51 1.25
CA GLN A 56 13.81 -6.92 1.55
C GLN A 56 14.33 -6.01 2.65
N LEU A 57 14.64 -6.58 3.81
CA LEU A 57 15.11 -5.81 4.96
C LEU A 57 16.62 -5.86 5.05
N ASP A 58 17.23 -4.77 5.53
CA ASP A 58 18.67 -4.75 5.84
C ASP A 58 18.96 -5.39 7.20
N ALA A 59 20.23 -5.40 7.60
CA ALA A 59 20.66 -6.02 8.86
C ALA A 59 20.06 -5.33 10.10
N SER A 60 19.61 -4.08 9.97
CA SER A 60 18.98 -3.33 11.05
C SER A 60 17.46 -3.48 11.08
N GLY A 61 16.88 -4.25 10.15
CA GLY A 61 15.45 -4.45 10.06
C GLY A 61 14.72 -3.35 9.31
N ASN A 62 15.43 -2.46 8.64
CA ASN A 62 14.83 -1.40 7.82
C ASN A 62 14.60 -1.90 6.40
N LEU A 63 13.60 -1.31 5.73
CA LEU A 63 13.30 -1.65 4.35
C LEU A 63 14.44 -1.19 3.43
N ALA A 64 15.10 -2.14 2.77
CA ALA A 64 16.16 -1.87 1.81
C ALA A 64 15.64 -1.83 0.37
N ALA A 65 14.68 -2.70 0.02
CA ALA A 65 14.15 -2.80 -1.34
C ALA A 65 12.80 -3.51 -1.35
N LEU A 66 12.09 -3.37 -2.47
CA LEU A 66 10.89 -4.14 -2.77
C LEU A 66 11.14 -4.93 -4.05
N GLU A 67 11.01 -6.25 -3.96
CA GLU A 67 11.18 -7.13 -5.12
C GLU A 67 9.82 -7.39 -5.75
N VAL A 68 9.56 -6.74 -6.89
CA VAL A 68 8.27 -6.81 -7.60
C VAL A 68 8.39 -7.80 -8.76
N THR A 69 7.67 -8.91 -8.70
CA THR A 69 7.69 -9.93 -9.75
C THR A 69 6.32 -10.18 -10.37
N LYS A 70 5.24 -9.88 -9.67
CA LYS A 70 3.88 -10.17 -10.12
C LYS A 70 2.87 -9.32 -9.36
N GLY A 71 1.60 -9.49 -9.70
CA GLY A 71 0.47 -8.94 -8.99
C GLY A 71 0.10 -7.54 -9.43
N ASP A 72 -1.10 -7.12 -9.07
CA ASP A 72 -1.59 -5.78 -9.31
C ASP A 72 -2.12 -5.12 -8.05
N VAL A 73 -2.13 -3.79 -8.07
CA VAL A 73 -2.87 -2.96 -7.12
C VAL A 73 -4.05 -2.38 -7.87
N THR A 74 -5.24 -2.68 -7.41
CA THR A 74 -6.49 -2.20 -8.02
C THR A 74 -7.18 -1.25 -7.06
N VAL A 75 -7.53 -0.06 -7.54
CA VAL A 75 -8.38 0.89 -6.81
C VAL A 75 -9.72 0.94 -7.52
N GLU A 76 -10.79 0.59 -6.80
CA GLU A 76 -12.12 0.48 -7.38
C GLU A 76 -13.20 0.93 -6.40
N GLY A 77 -14.46 0.94 -6.83
CA GLY A 77 -15.61 1.24 -5.99
C GLY A 77 -15.54 2.63 -5.38
N LYS A 78 -15.36 2.70 -4.08
CA LYS A 78 -15.31 3.96 -3.32
C LYS A 78 -13.93 4.61 -3.31
N GLY A 79 -12.93 3.98 -3.94
CA GLY A 79 -11.62 4.57 -4.14
C GLY A 79 -10.69 4.49 -2.93
N LEU A 80 -9.67 5.34 -2.94
CA LEU A 80 -8.65 5.42 -1.89
C LEU A 80 -8.66 6.83 -1.30
N ASP A 81 -8.82 6.91 0.02
CA ASP A 81 -8.73 8.17 0.76
C ASP A 81 -7.39 8.27 1.46
N GLY A 82 -6.43 8.92 0.81
CA GLY A 82 -5.12 9.26 1.36
C GLY A 82 -5.02 10.71 1.81
N SER A 83 -6.16 11.38 2.01
CA SER A 83 -6.16 12.81 2.35
C SER A 83 -5.53 13.13 3.70
N ARG A 84 -5.43 12.12 4.58
CA ARG A 84 -4.81 12.25 5.91
C ARG A 84 -3.36 11.78 5.93
N ALA A 85 -2.81 11.40 4.78
CA ALA A 85 -1.41 11.05 4.63
C ALA A 85 -0.69 12.13 3.85
N ASP A 86 0.61 12.27 4.06
CA ASP A 86 1.42 13.20 3.27
C ASP A 86 1.67 12.67 1.87
N ALA A 87 1.88 11.36 1.75
CA ALA A 87 2.16 10.69 0.48
C ALA A 87 1.59 9.29 0.43
N VAL A 88 1.16 8.88 -0.76
CA VAL A 88 0.69 7.51 -1.07
C VAL A 88 1.49 6.99 -2.25
N SER A 89 2.03 5.78 -2.13
CA SER A 89 2.77 5.12 -3.20
C SER A 89 2.12 3.79 -3.55
N LEU A 90 1.91 3.55 -4.84
CA LEU A 90 1.44 2.28 -5.37
C LEU A 90 2.57 1.67 -6.19
N ILE A 91 3.11 0.53 -5.74
CA ILE A 91 4.27 -0.10 -6.37
C ILE A 91 3.91 -1.55 -6.70
N ALA A 92 3.70 -1.84 -7.97
CA ALA A 92 3.22 -3.15 -8.40
C ALA A 92 3.70 -3.49 -9.80
N ARG A 93 3.52 -4.75 -10.20
CA ARG A 93 3.76 -5.17 -11.57
C ARG A 93 2.78 -4.50 -12.53
N ALA A 94 1.53 -4.31 -12.09
CA ALA A 94 0.50 -3.57 -12.80
C ALA A 94 -0.36 -2.79 -11.82
N THR A 95 -0.96 -1.69 -12.29
CA THR A 95 -1.92 -0.92 -11.51
C THR A 95 -3.21 -0.75 -12.31
N LYS A 96 -4.35 -0.85 -11.63
CA LYS A 96 -5.68 -0.67 -12.23
C LYS A 96 -6.42 0.37 -11.41
N ILE A 97 -6.54 1.58 -11.94
CA ILE A 97 -7.16 2.70 -11.24
C ILE A 97 -8.53 2.94 -11.84
N ASN A 98 -9.56 2.40 -11.20
CA ASN A 98 -10.94 2.46 -11.64
C ASN A 98 -11.83 3.26 -10.69
N ALA A 99 -11.24 4.05 -9.82
CA ALA A 99 -11.95 4.93 -8.88
C ALA A 99 -11.02 6.06 -8.46
N ASP A 100 -11.54 7.03 -7.72
CA ASP A 100 -10.78 8.21 -7.32
C ASP A 100 -9.74 7.87 -6.26
N ILE A 101 -8.60 8.53 -6.36
CA ILE A 101 -7.57 8.53 -5.34
C ILE A 101 -7.40 9.96 -4.85
N HIS A 102 -7.62 10.18 -3.54
CA HIS A 102 -7.39 11.46 -2.92
C HIS A 102 -6.07 11.41 -2.14
N ALA A 103 -5.09 12.14 -2.60
CA ALA A 103 -3.78 12.18 -1.96
C ALA A 103 -3.11 13.52 -2.24
N SER A 104 -2.34 14.03 -1.26
CA SER A 104 -1.55 15.25 -1.45
C SER A 104 -0.37 14.99 -2.38
N ASP A 105 0.20 13.79 -2.31
CA ASP A 105 1.30 13.37 -3.16
C ASP A 105 1.08 11.89 -3.50
N LEU A 106 1.05 11.58 -4.78
CA LEU A 106 0.79 10.22 -5.27
C LEU A 106 1.89 9.80 -6.21
N ALA A 107 2.51 8.66 -5.93
CA ALA A 107 3.48 8.03 -6.81
C ALA A 107 2.97 6.65 -7.23
N ILE A 108 3.03 6.35 -8.52
CA ILE A 108 2.63 5.06 -9.08
C ILE A 108 3.81 4.53 -9.86
N THR A 109 4.28 3.34 -9.46
CA THR A 109 5.36 2.63 -10.16
C THR A 109 4.83 1.27 -10.60
N ALA A 110 4.84 1.01 -11.90
CA ALA A 110 4.36 -0.24 -12.49
C ALA A 110 5.38 -0.80 -13.48
N GLY A 111 5.48 -2.10 -13.53
CA GLY A 111 6.35 -2.75 -14.50
C GLY A 111 7.51 -3.54 -13.94
#